data_fcd699ad3abe79c5ca0cabf633a06661
#
_entry.id   fcd699ad3abe79c5ca0cabf633a06661
#
_cell.length_a   1.000
_cell.length_b   1.000
_cell.length_c   1.000
_cell.angle_alpha   90.00
_cell.angle_beta   90.00
_cell.angle_gamma   90.00
#
_symmetry.space_group_name_H-M   'P 1'
#
loop_
_entity.id
_entity.type
_entity.pdbx_description
1 polymer ?
#
loop_
_entity_poly.entity_id
_entity_poly.type
_entity_poly.pdbx_seq_one_letter_code
_entity_poly.pdbx_strand_id
1 'polypeptide(L)' 'DLVRSRGLGDVYKRQVKELARSRGMLSNEKFLSKAPEAKVQEEKEKLAGYEQMMAQVEERLAQMNR' A
#
# COMPACT_ATOMS: atom_id res chain seq x y z
N ASP A 1 -17.83 15.68 -6.49
CA ASP A 1 -18.14 15.28 -7.79
C ASP A 1 -17.79 13.84 -8.11
N LEU A 2 -18.52 13.23 -9.04
CA LEU A 2 -18.34 11.83 -9.39
C LEU A 2 -16.93 11.55 -9.88
N VAL A 3 -16.35 12.47 -10.65
CA VAL A 3 -15.01 12.31 -11.18
C VAL A 3 -13.96 12.30 -10.07
N ARG A 4 -14.13 13.18 -9.10
CA ARG A 4 -13.22 13.23 -7.96
C ARG A 4 -13.31 11.96 -7.10
N SER A 5 -14.53 11.51 -6.88
CA SER A 5 -14.74 10.28 -6.12
C SER A 5 -14.10 9.09 -6.80
N ARG A 6 -14.22 9.02 -8.12
CA ARG A 6 -13.59 7.95 -8.89
C ARG A 6 -12.07 8.02 -8.82
N GLY A 7 -11.52 9.22 -8.93
CA GLY A 7 -10.08 9.40 -8.85
C GLY A 7 -9.50 8.93 -7.53
N LEU A 8 -10.13 9.33 -6.42
CA LEU A 8 -9.70 8.91 -5.09
C LEU A 8 -9.89 7.41 -4.89
N GLY A 9 -11.01 6.88 -5.37
CA GLY A 9 -11.29 5.46 -5.26
C GLY A 9 -10.28 4.61 -6.02
N ASP A 10 -9.91 5.06 -7.23
CA ASP A 10 -8.94 4.34 -8.05
C ASP A 10 -7.55 4.36 -7.41
N VAL A 11 -7.13 5.50 -6.90
CA VAL A 11 -5.84 5.62 -6.22
C VAL A 11 -5.81 4.73 -4.98
N TYR A 12 -6.88 4.75 -4.20
CA TYR A 12 -7.00 3.92 -3.02
C TYR A 12 -6.92 2.43 -3.35
N LYS A 13 -7.70 2.00 -4.35
CA LYS A 13 -7.70 0.60 -4.76
C LYS A 13 -6.33 0.15 -5.25
N ARG A 14 -5.67 1.00 -6.00
CA ARG A 14 -4.34 0.71 -6.50
C ARG A 14 -3.34 0.53 -5.37
N GLN A 15 -3.39 1.42 -4.39
CA GLN A 15 -2.49 1.34 -3.23
C GLN A 15 -2.78 0.12 -2.38
N VAL A 16 -4.05 -0.24 -2.22
CA VAL A 16 -4.43 -1.45 -1.49
C VAL A 16 -3.83 -2.68 -2.18
N LYS A 17 -3.91 -2.75 -3.50
CA LYS A 17 -3.34 -3.85 -4.26
C LYS A 17 -1.83 -3.93 -4.09
N GLU A 18 -1.16 -2.80 -4.21
CA GLU A 18 0.30 -2.76 -4.06
C GLU A 18 0.72 -3.15 -2.64
N LEU A 19 -0.01 -2.68 -1.66
CA LEU A 19 0.26 -3.00 -0.27
C LEU A 19 0.07 -4.48 0.00
N ALA A 20 -1.02 -5.05 -0.50
CA ALA A 20 -1.29 -6.48 -0.34
C ALA A 20 -0.22 -7.32 -1.02
N ARG A 21 0.22 -6.89 -2.19
CA ARG A 21 1.27 -7.57 -2.95
C ARG A 21 2.59 -7.56 -2.18
N SER A 22 2.96 -6.38 -1.67
CA SER A 22 4.20 -6.24 -0.89
C SER A 22 4.15 -7.09 0.38
N ARG A 23 3.01 -7.09 1.06
CA ARG A 23 2.81 -7.91 2.25
C ARG A 23 2.94 -9.39 1.92
N GLY A 24 2.34 -9.81 0.81
CA GLY A 24 2.42 -11.19 0.37
C GLY A 24 3.85 -11.60 0.09
N MET A 25 4.61 -10.75 -0.57
CA MET A 25 6.01 -11.02 -0.85
C MET A 25 6.84 -11.14 0.42
N LEU A 26 6.64 -10.21 1.35
CA LEU A 26 7.38 -10.21 2.61
C LEU A 26 6.97 -11.36 3.53
N SER A 27 5.75 -11.87 3.39
CA SER A 27 5.29 -13.01 4.15
C SER A 27 5.75 -14.34 3.55
N ASN A 28 6.20 -14.33 2.30
CA ASN A 28 6.60 -15.54 1.59
C ASN A 28 8.03 -15.92 1.98
N GLU A 29 8.18 -17.06 2.65
CA GLU A 29 9.47 -17.56 3.07
C GLU A 29 10.40 -17.83 1.89
N LYS A 30 9.84 -18.30 0.78
CA LYS A 30 10.63 -18.55 -0.43
C LYS A 30 11.24 -17.27 -0.96
N PHE A 31 10.49 -16.20 -0.94
CA PHE A 31 10.98 -14.90 -1.37
C PHE A 31 12.07 -14.41 -0.42
N LEU A 32 11.85 -14.51 0.87
CA LEU A 32 12.80 -14.05 1.88
C LEU A 32 14.10 -14.87 1.82
N SER A 33 13.98 -16.14 1.47
CA SER A 33 15.12 -17.03 1.35
C SER A 33 15.95 -16.74 0.10
N LYS A 34 15.29 -16.39 -1.00
CA LYS A 34 15.97 -16.16 -2.29
C LYS A 34 16.42 -14.73 -2.49
N ALA A 35 15.70 -13.77 -1.91
CA ALA A 35 16.01 -12.37 -2.10
C ALA A 35 17.14 -11.94 -1.17
N PRO A 36 18.04 -11.04 -1.64
CA PRO A 36 19.07 -10.49 -0.77
C PRO A 36 18.46 -9.58 0.29
N GLU A 37 19.17 -9.44 1.40
CA GLU A 37 18.71 -8.61 2.52
C GLU A 37 18.37 -7.19 2.08
N ALA A 38 19.19 -6.63 1.22
CA ALA A 38 18.98 -5.28 0.71
C ALA A 38 17.62 -5.16 0.02
N LYS A 39 17.26 -6.17 -0.76
CA LYS A 39 15.98 -6.19 -1.47
C LYS A 39 14.81 -6.31 -0.51
N VAL A 40 14.95 -7.17 0.49
CA VAL A 40 13.92 -7.37 1.51
C VAL A 40 13.70 -6.07 2.28
N GLN A 41 14.78 -5.41 2.63
CA GLN A 41 14.69 -4.16 3.37
C GLN A 41 14.05 -3.05 2.53
N GLU A 42 14.39 -3.00 1.26
CA GLU A 42 13.79 -2.04 0.32
C GLU A 42 12.28 -2.24 0.24
N GLU A 43 11.84 -3.49 0.14
CA GLU A 43 10.42 -3.80 0.09
C GLU A 43 9.71 -3.44 1.40
N LYS A 44 10.38 -3.65 2.53
CA LYS A 44 9.82 -3.27 3.82
C LYS A 44 9.64 -1.76 3.92
N GLU A 45 10.59 -1.00 3.42
CA GLU A 45 10.50 0.46 3.41
C GLU A 45 9.36 0.93 2.53
N LYS A 46 9.21 0.32 1.36
CA LYS A 46 8.09 0.62 0.47
C LYS A 46 6.76 0.33 1.14
N LEU A 47 6.68 -0.81 1.82
CA LEU A 47 5.46 -1.20 2.52
C LEU A 47 5.10 -0.19 3.59
N ALA A 48 6.08 0.25 4.38
CA ALA A 48 5.85 1.25 5.41
C ALA A 48 5.35 2.57 4.79
N GLY A 49 5.93 2.97 3.68
CA GLY A 49 5.50 4.16 2.96
C GLY A 49 4.07 4.05 2.47
N TYR A 50 3.71 2.91 1.89
CA TYR A 50 2.35 2.67 1.42
C TYR A 50 1.36 2.69 2.58
N GLU A 51 1.72 2.09 3.70
CA GLU A 51 0.86 2.07 4.87
C GLU A 51 0.58 3.47 5.39
N GLN A 52 1.60 4.32 5.41
CA GLN A 52 1.43 5.71 5.82
C GLN A 52 0.53 6.47 4.87
N MET A 53 0.74 6.28 3.56
CA MET A 53 -0.09 6.93 2.55
C MET A 53 -1.54 6.47 2.67
N MET A 54 -1.74 5.18 2.89
CA MET A 54 -3.07 4.61 3.06
C MET A 54 -3.78 5.19 4.27
N ALA A 55 -3.07 5.32 5.37
CA ALA A 55 -3.62 5.90 6.58
C ALA A 55 -4.09 7.33 6.34
N GLN A 56 -3.30 8.12 5.61
CA GLN A 56 -3.67 9.49 5.28
C GLN A 56 -4.89 9.55 4.38
N VAL A 57 -4.94 8.69 3.37
CA VAL A 57 -6.08 8.64 2.46
C VAL A 57 -7.34 8.22 3.19
N GLU A 58 -7.23 7.20 4.05
CA GLU A 58 -8.37 6.73 4.85
C GLU A 58 -8.89 7.84 5.76
N GLU A 59 -7.99 8.59 6.36
CA GLU A 59 -8.36 9.70 7.21
C GLU A 59 -9.11 10.77 6.44
N ARG A 60 -8.63 11.10 5.25
CA ARG A 60 -9.30 12.08 4.39
C ARG A 60 -10.68 11.59 3.97
N LEU A 61 -10.78 10.33 3.60
CA LEU A 61 -12.07 9.74 3.22
C LEU A 61 -13.05 9.77 4.39
N ALA A 62 -12.58 9.50 5.59
CA ALA A 62 -13.41 9.56 6.77
C ALA A 62 -13.90 10.97 7.04
N GLN A 63 -13.04 11.97 6.84
CA GLN A 63 -13.42 13.37 6.99
C GLN A 63 -14.43 13.80 5.94
N MET A 64 -14.27 13.31 4.73
CA MET A 64 -15.19 13.63 3.63
C MET A 64 -16.58 13.05 3.85
N ASN A 65 -16.66 11.90 4.51
CA ASN A 65 -17.92 11.22 4.76
C ASN A 65 -18.73 11.85 5.89
N ARG A 66 -18.18 12.79 6.59
CA ARG A 66 -18.90 13.56 7.59
C ARG A 66 -19.63 14.72 6.93
#